data_4800383c7e263513f1686ed62213901f
#
_entry.id   4800383c7e263513f1686ed62213901f
#
_cell.length_a   1.000
_cell.length_b   1.000
_cell.length_c   1.000
_cell.angle_alpha   90.00
_cell.angle_beta   90.00
_cell.angle_gamma   90.00
#
_symmetry.space_group_name_H-M   'P 1'
#
loop_
_entity.id
_entity.type
_entity.pdbx_description
1 polymer ?
#
loop_
_entity_poly.entity_id
_entity_poly.type
_entity_poly.pdbx_seq_one_letter_code
_entity_poly.pdbx_strand_id
1 'polypeptide(L)'
;MKYTLYIGTNKYSLSSEDDILKLFPGNFECQYKILIGNTDILKSLQMAYRKLFKKSIDKYNKNNPKKEIKSYYCKINESQKQALATGILIKVNEKNYKNLDEEKITELFLNQVKVIKKLLKNFYIVSAVLYFEKSLTLRIIGVPYVKDKSNELEVRVSKSNCFTREKLEELRLNLQIQANKDFLKFFVAKTKVITADKKKISIRQLVLFENYKENRI
;
A
#
# COMPACT_ATOMS: atom_id res chain seq x y z
N MET A 1 9.85 -2.45 -16.50
CA MET A 1 8.43 -2.46 -16.11
C MET A 1 8.03 -1.09 -15.59
N LYS A 2 6.97 -0.49 -16.09
CA LYS A 2 6.59 0.88 -15.69
C LYS A 2 5.51 0.81 -14.61
N TYR A 3 5.85 1.24 -13.40
CA TYR A 3 4.92 1.42 -12.29
C TYR A 3 4.44 2.86 -12.21
N THR A 4 3.19 3.01 -11.81
CA THR A 4 2.70 4.30 -11.35
C THR A 4 2.27 4.15 -9.90
N LEU A 5 2.96 4.86 -9.01
CA LEU A 5 2.69 4.86 -7.58
C LEU A 5 2.11 6.21 -7.18
N TYR A 6 0.90 6.20 -6.63
CA TYR A 6 0.26 7.37 -6.05
C TYR A 6 0.11 7.17 -4.55
N ILE A 7 0.65 8.08 -3.74
CA ILE A 7 0.56 8.00 -2.28
C ILE A 7 0.16 9.35 -1.75
N GLY A 8 -0.92 9.38 -0.96
CA GLY A 8 -1.27 10.47 -0.08
C GLY A 8 -1.27 11.87 -0.67
N THR A 9 -1.42 12.00 -2.00
CA THR A 9 -1.74 13.27 -2.65
C THR A 9 -3.12 13.73 -2.17
N ASN A 10 -3.53 14.97 -2.40
CA ASN A 10 -4.85 15.47 -2.00
C ASN A 10 -6.00 14.53 -2.42
N LYS A 11 -5.83 13.80 -3.54
CA LYS A 11 -6.78 12.81 -4.06
C LYS A 11 -6.86 11.50 -3.25
N TYR A 12 -5.80 11.15 -2.49
CA TYR A 12 -5.71 9.90 -1.70
C TYR A 12 -5.55 10.16 -0.21
N SER A 13 -5.74 11.41 0.22
CA SER A 13 -5.95 11.81 1.60
C SER A 13 -7.42 11.61 1.89
N LEU A 14 -7.76 10.53 2.57
CA LEU A 14 -9.14 10.12 2.83
C LEU A 14 -9.58 10.79 4.13
N SER A 15 -10.16 11.97 3.99
CA SER A 15 -10.51 12.82 5.13
C SER A 15 -11.81 12.37 5.79
N SER A 16 -12.71 11.73 5.04
CA SER A 16 -14.02 11.28 5.50
C SER A 16 -14.30 9.82 5.10
N GLU A 17 -15.37 9.26 5.67
CA GLU A 17 -15.91 7.94 5.26
C GLU A 17 -16.33 7.94 3.79
N ASP A 18 -16.92 9.03 3.31
CA ASP A 18 -17.33 9.16 1.90
C ASP A 18 -16.14 9.08 0.94
N ASP A 19 -15.00 9.68 1.30
CA ASP A 19 -13.78 9.58 0.49
C ASP A 19 -13.26 8.14 0.43
N ILE A 20 -13.40 7.41 1.53
CA ILE A 20 -13.04 5.99 1.60
C ILE A 20 -13.94 5.15 0.70
N LEU A 21 -15.24 5.35 0.77
CA LEU A 21 -16.22 4.62 -0.05
C LEU A 21 -16.08 4.93 -1.54
N LYS A 22 -15.70 6.16 -1.92
CA LYS A 22 -15.38 6.50 -3.32
C LYS A 22 -14.15 5.74 -3.83
N LEU A 23 -13.14 5.53 -2.98
CA LEU A 23 -11.94 4.77 -3.37
C LEU A 23 -12.20 3.25 -3.39
N PHE A 24 -13.12 2.79 -2.54
CA PHE A 24 -13.53 1.40 -2.39
C PHE A 24 -15.06 1.29 -2.46
N PRO A 25 -15.66 1.48 -3.63
CA PRO A 25 -17.10 1.29 -3.79
C PRO A 25 -17.47 -0.17 -3.44
N GLY A 26 -18.50 -0.35 -2.65
CA GLY A 26 -18.95 -1.68 -2.21
C GLY A 26 -19.47 -2.57 -3.35
N ASN A 27 -19.89 -1.97 -4.48
CA ASN A 27 -20.30 -2.67 -5.69
C ASN A 27 -19.19 -2.55 -6.73
N PHE A 28 -18.51 -3.65 -6.99
CA PHE A 28 -17.44 -3.72 -7.98
C PHE A 28 -17.99 -4.32 -9.27
N GLU A 29 -17.94 -3.54 -10.35
CA GLU A 29 -18.26 -4.01 -11.71
C GLU A 29 -17.15 -4.87 -12.33
N CYS A 30 -16.00 -5.01 -11.66
CA CYS A 30 -14.84 -5.75 -12.12
C CYS A 30 -14.41 -6.83 -11.12
N GLN A 31 -13.70 -7.83 -11.63
CA GLN A 31 -13.09 -8.86 -10.79
C GLN A 31 -12.06 -8.23 -9.83
N TYR A 32 -12.10 -8.63 -8.56
CA TYR A 32 -11.17 -8.18 -7.54
C TYR A 32 -10.75 -9.31 -6.60
N LYS A 33 -9.63 -9.11 -5.91
CA LYS A 33 -9.12 -10.04 -4.88
C LYS A 33 -8.69 -9.28 -3.64
N ILE A 34 -9.22 -9.66 -2.50
CA ILE A 34 -8.83 -9.07 -1.21
C ILE A 34 -7.53 -9.75 -0.76
N LEU A 35 -6.47 -8.96 -0.62
CA LEU A 35 -5.17 -9.43 -0.14
C LEU A 35 -5.02 -9.25 1.38
N ILE A 36 -5.63 -8.22 1.95
CA ILE A 36 -5.66 -7.91 3.38
C ILE A 36 -7.02 -7.28 3.71
N GLY A 37 -7.53 -7.59 4.90
CA GLY A 37 -8.79 -7.03 5.42
C GLY A 37 -10.01 -7.84 4.98
N ASN A 38 -11.14 -7.16 4.94
CA ASN A 38 -12.42 -7.71 4.53
C ASN A 38 -13.20 -6.68 3.68
N THR A 39 -14.41 -7.03 3.27
CA THR A 39 -15.28 -6.18 2.45
C THR A 39 -15.82 -4.95 3.19
N ASP A 40 -16.02 -5.05 4.51
CA ASP A 40 -16.47 -3.93 5.35
C ASP A 40 -15.27 -3.09 5.81
N ILE A 41 -14.90 -2.13 4.97
CA ILE A 41 -13.72 -1.30 5.16
C ILE A 41 -13.91 -0.32 6.32
N LEU A 42 -15.09 0.26 6.47
CA LEU A 42 -15.37 1.23 7.54
C LEU A 42 -15.28 0.57 8.91
N LYS A 43 -15.89 -0.60 9.07
CA LYS A 43 -15.78 -1.39 10.30
C LYS A 43 -14.33 -1.79 10.59
N SER A 44 -13.60 -2.22 9.57
CA SER A 44 -12.18 -2.56 9.70
C SER A 44 -11.33 -1.37 10.13
N LEU A 45 -11.65 -0.18 9.61
CA LEU A 45 -10.98 1.06 9.98
C LEU A 45 -11.28 1.46 11.43
N GLN A 46 -12.54 1.38 11.86
CA GLN A 46 -12.92 1.63 13.26
C GLN A 46 -12.20 0.66 14.22
N MET A 47 -12.10 -0.62 13.86
CA MET A 47 -11.34 -1.61 14.63
C MET A 47 -9.84 -1.27 14.67
N ALA A 48 -9.25 -0.82 13.57
CA ALA A 48 -7.87 -0.36 13.52
C ALA A 48 -7.61 0.82 14.46
N TYR A 49 -8.51 1.80 14.49
CA TYR A 49 -8.45 2.93 15.41
C TYR A 49 -8.49 2.49 16.87
N ARG A 50 -9.41 1.60 17.24
CA ARG A 50 -9.46 1.03 18.59
C ARG A 50 -8.15 0.32 18.95
N LYS A 51 -7.63 -0.51 18.05
CA LYS A 51 -6.38 -1.25 18.25
C LYS A 51 -5.17 -0.34 18.43
N LEU A 52 -5.05 0.71 17.61
CA LEU A 52 -3.89 1.59 17.61
C LEU A 52 -3.89 2.59 18.76
N PHE A 53 -5.05 3.17 19.08
CA PHE A 53 -5.11 4.39 19.88
C PHE A 53 -5.72 4.19 21.27
N LYS A 54 -6.46 3.10 21.54
CA LYS A 54 -7.19 2.90 22.80
C LYS A 54 -6.32 3.18 24.03
N LYS A 55 -5.16 2.51 24.13
CA LYS A 55 -4.28 2.67 25.31
C LYS A 55 -3.81 4.11 25.54
N SER A 56 -3.52 4.82 24.45
CA SER A 56 -3.09 6.21 24.50
C SER A 56 -4.23 7.14 24.91
N ILE A 57 -5.44 6.86 24.42
CA ILE A 57 -6.65 7.61 24.76
C ILE A 57 -7.04 7.40 26.23
N ASP A 58 -7.05 6.15 26.70
CA ASP A 58 -7.38 5.82 28.09
C ASP A 58 -6.43 6.56 29.07
N LYS A 59 -5.12 6.60 28.73
CA LYS A 59 -4.11 7.36 29.50
C LYS A 59 -4.39 8.88 29.44
N TYR A 60 -4.65 9.41 28.23
CA TYR A 60 -4.97 10.82 28.04
C TYR A 60 -6.21 11.23 28.85
N ASN A 61 -7.29 10.48 28.78
CA ASN A 61 -8.55 10.77 29.45
C ASN A 61 -8.40 10.75 30.97
N LYS A 62 -7.60 9.81 31.51
CA LYS A 62 -7.28 9.76 32.94
C LYS A 62 -6.61 11.05 33.43
N ASN A 63 -5.73 11.61 32.60
CA ASN A 63 -4.98 12.83 32.96
C ASN A 63 -5.76 14.12 32.61
N ASN A 64 -6.77 14.03 31.73
CA ASN A 64 -7.52 15.18 31.23
C ASN A 64 -9.05 14.95 31.27
N PRO A 65 -9.67 14.74 32.45
CA PRO A 65 -11.09 14.36 32.54
C PRO A 65 -12.04 15.41 31.96
N LYS A 66 -11.66 16.69 31.98
CA LYS A 66 -12.45 17.78 31.38
C LYS A 66 -12.39 17.84 29.84
N LYS A 67 -11.42 17.13 29.21
CA LYS A 67 -11.19 17.11 27.75
C LYS A 67 -11.26 15.68 27.22
N GLU A 68 -12.16 14.86 27.74
CA GLU A 68 -12.28 13.45 27.40
C GLU A 68 -12.51 13.22 25.91
N ILE A 69 -11.78 12.28 25.33
CA ILE A 69 -11.95 11.80 23.95
C ILE A 69 -12.79 10.51 24.01
N LYS A 70 -14.09 10.62 23.75
CA LYS A 70 -15.00 9.47 23.70
C LYS A 70 -14.72 8.53 22.54
N SER A 71 -14.46 9.10 21.35
CA SER A 71 -14.12 8.35 20.15
C SER A 71 -13.06 9.11 19.35
N TYR A 72 -11.85 8.54 19.26
CA TYR A 72 -10.80 9.17 18.47
C TYR A 72 -11.07 9.06 16.97
N TYR A 73 -11.75 7.99 16.56
CA TYR A 73 -12.22 7.84 15.18
C TYR A 73 -13.14 8.98 14.77
N CYS A 74 -14.19 9.25 15.55
CA CYS A 74 -15.12 10.35 15.26
C CYS A 74 -14.39 11.70 15.29
N LYS A 75 -13.53 11.94 16.29
CA LYS A 75 -12.72 13.17 16.38
C LYS A 75 -11.90 13.41 15.14
N ILE A 76 -11.28 12.37 14.55
CA ILE A 76 -10.50 12.52 13.31
C ILE A 76 -11.42 12.66 12.09
N ASN A 77 -12.51 11.90 12.01
CA ASN A 77 -13.48 12.00 10.91
C ASN A 77 -14.11 13.41 10.78
N GLU A 78 -14.30 14.09 11.91
CA GLU A 78 -14.81 15.47 11.97
C GLU A 78 -13.70 16.53 11.78
N SER A 79 -12.44 16.11 11.73
CA SER A 79 -11.31 17.02 11.65
C SER A 79 -11.07 17.52 10.22
N GLN A 80 -11.05 18.82 10.03
CA GLN A 80 -10.65 19.44 8.75
C GLN A 80 -9.12 19.40 8.51
N LYS A 81 -8.32 19.13 9.55
CA LYS A 81 -6.85 19.20 9.48
C LYS A 81 -6.19 17.84 9.36
N GLN A 82 -6.89 16.77 9.72
CA GLN A 82 -6.32 15.42 9.75
C GLN A 82 -7.14 14.50 8.84
N ALA A 83 -6.44 13.64 8.11
CA ALA A 83 -7.09 12.62 7.29
C ALA A 83 -7.40 11.38 8.12
N LEU A 84 -8.59 10.82 7.97
CA LEU A 84 -9.04 9.61 8.63
C LEU A 84 -8.18 8.40 8.22
N ALA A 85 -7.79 8.34 6.96
CA ALA A 85 -6.92 7.32 6.42
C ALA A 85 -6.08 7.87 5.26
N THR A 86 -5.13 7.08 4.78
CA THR A 86 -4.33 7.39 3.59
C THR A 86 -4.40 6.23 2.62
N GLY A 87 -4.66 6.54 1.36
CA GLY A 87 -4.65 5.57 0.27
C GLY A 87 -3.27 5.47 -0.38
N ILE A 88 -2.88 4.25 -0.74
CA ILE A 88 -1.76 3.95 -1.64
C ILE A 88 -2.34 3.24 -2.85
N LEU A 89 -2.03 3.73 -4.04
CA LEU A 89 -2.46 3.15 -5.29
C LEU A 89 -1.25 2.75 -6.13
N ILE A 90 -1.17 1.49 -6.50
CA ILE A 90 -0.16 0.96 -7.41
C ILE A 90 -0.85 0.49 -8.67
N LYS A 91 -0.55 1.14 -9.80
CA LYS A 91 -1.05 0.75 -11.11
C LYS A 91 0.05 0.12 -11.95
N VAL A 92 -0.30 -0.94 -12.62
CA VAL A 92 0.61 -1.64 -13.52
C VAL A 92 -0.08 -1.88 -14.86
N ASN A 93 0.61 -1.59 -15.96
CA ASN A 93 0.05 -1.76 -17.29
C ASN A 93 -0.13 -3.24 -17.62
N GLU A 94 -1.30 -3.62 -18.12
CA GLU A 94 -1.71 -4.97 -18.48
C GLU A 94 -0.72 -5.66 -19.46
N LYS A 95 -0.10 -4.89 -20.37
CA LYS A 95 0.87 -5.44 -21.35
C LYS A 95 2.01 -6.23 -20.69
N ASN A 96 2.33 -5.93 -19.44
CA ASN A 96 3.42 -6.58 -18.69
C ASN A 96 3.00 -7.91 -18.06
N TYR A 97 1.69 -8.22 -17.98
CA TYR A 97 1.16 -9.37 -17.24
C TYR A 97 0.27 -10.31 -18.04
N LYS A 98 0.05 -10.03 -19.34
CA LYS A 98 -0.80 -10.86 -20.23
C LYS A 98 -0.49 -12.37 -20.20
N ASN A 99 0.74 -12.73 -19.80
CA ASN A 99 1.24 -14.09 -19.76
C ASN A 99 1.35 -14.69 -18.36
N LEU A 100 0.94 -13.95 -17.32
CA LEU A 100 0.93 -14.44 -15.94
C LEU A 100 -0.48 -14.87 -15.55
N ASP A 101 -0.57 -16.02 -14.89
CA ASP A 101 -1.79 -16.46 -14.23
C ASP A 101 -2.15 -15.59 -13.02
N GLU A 102 -3.39 -15.66 -12.57
CA GLU A 102 -3.90 -14.87 -11.46
C GLU A 102 -3.13 -15.13 -10.16
N GLU A 103 -2.64 -16.35 -9.94
CA GLU A 103 -1.89 -16.71 -8.73
C GLU A 103 -0.55 -15.97 -8.68
N LYS A 104 0.19 -15.95 -9.79
CA LYS A 104 1.47 -15.21 -9.88
C LYS A 104 1.28 -13.70 -9.78
N ILE A 105 0.22 -13.17 -10.39
CA ILE A 105 -0.16 -11.76 -10.23
C ILE A 105 -0.44 -11.47 -8.75
N THR A 106 -1.21 -12.32 -8.09
CA THR A 106 -1.52 -12.20 -6.67
C THR A 106 -0.26 -12.25 -5.79
N GLU A 107 0.65 -13.20 -6.04
CA GLU A 107 1.93 -13.32 -5.32
C GLU A 107 2.76 -12.04 -5.46
N LEU A 108 2.86 -11.51 -6.69
CA LEU A 108 3.58 -10.27 -6.97
C LEU A 108 3.03 -9.10 -6.13
N PHE A 109 1.72 -8.90 -6.11
CA PHE A 109 1.14 -7.81 -5.34
C PHE A 109 1.19 -8.03 -3.82
N LEU A 110 1.09 -9.27 -3.36
CA LEU A 110 1.37 -9.61 -1.95
C LEU A 110 2.80 -9.25 -1.54
N ASN A 111 3.80 -9.47 -2.41
CA ASN A 111 5.17 -9.07 -2.15
C ASN A 111 5.33 -7.55 -2.11
N GLN A 112 4.59 -6.79 -2.95
CA GLN A 112 4.53 -5.32 -2.85
C GLN A 112 3.97 -4.87 -1.48
N VAL A 113 2.90 -5.50 -1.01
CA VAL A 113 2.34 -5.21 0.31
C VAL A 113 3.34 -5.50 1.43
N LYS A 114 4.12 -6.59 1.34
CA LYS A 114 5.20 -6.89 2.30
C LYS A 114 6.27 -5.81 2.33
N VAL A 115 6.68 -5.29 1.16
CA VAL A 115 7.63 -4.16 1.06
C VAL A 115 7.08 -2.93 1.76
N ILE A 116 5.81 -2.58 1.50
CA ILE A 116 5.16 -1.43 2.15
C ILE A 116 5.16 -1.59 3.68
N LYS A 117 4.76 -2.77 4.19
CA LYS A 117 4.76 -3.06 5.64
C LYS A 117 6.15 -2.94 6.26
N LYS A 118 7.18 -3.38 5.54
CA LYS A 118 8.57 -3.34 6.02
C LYS A 118 9.11 -1.91 6.12
N LEU A 119 8.83 -1.08 5.13
CA LEU A 119 9.36 0.29 5.05
C LEU A 119 8.52 1.30 5.83
N LEU A 120 7.20 1.19 5.76
CA LEU A 120 6.28 2.10 6.44
C LEU A 120 5.81 1.50 7.77
N LYS A 121 6.73 1.34 8.74
CA LYS A 121 6.44 0.75 10.06
C LYS A 121 5.33 1.47 10.84
N ASN A 122 5.14 2.77 10.58
CA ASN A 122 4.13 3.62 11.19
C ASN A 122 2.87 3.79 10.31
N PHE A 123 2.65 2.87 9.38
CA PHE A 123 1.46 2.79 8.54
C PHE A 123 0.74 1.47 8.79
N TYR A 124 -0.38 1.53 9.49
CA TYR A 124 -1.19 0.35 9.75
C TYR A 124 -2.09 0.07 8.55
N ILE A 125 -1.79 -0.94 7.77
CA ILE A 125 -2.61 -1.34 6.62
C ILE A 125 -3.91 -1.98 7.14
N VAL A 126 -5.04 -1.38 6.76
CA VAL A 126 -6.39 -1.82 7.10
C VAL A 126 -6.94 -2.75 6.03
N SER A 127 -6.77 -2.37 4.78
CA SER A 127 -7.22 -3.16 3.63
C SER A 127 -6.25 -3.02 2.46
N ALA A 128 -6.12 -4.08 1.67
CA ALA A 128 -5.42 -4.10 0.40
C ALA A 128 -6.22 -4.96 -0.58
N VAL A 129 -6.68 -4.36 -1.69
CA VAL A 129 -7.52 -5.00 -2.70
C VAL A 129 -6.87 -4.85 -4.07
N LEU A 130 -6.74 -5.95 -4.77
CA LEU A 130 -6.26 -6.02 -6.14
C LEU A 130 -7.46 -6.08 -7.09
N TYR A 131 -7.49 -5.16 -8.04
CA TYR A 131 -8.51 -5.05 -9.08
C TYR A 131 -7.95 -5.49 -10.42
N PHE A 132 -8.70 -6.34 -11.12
CA PHE A 132 -8.40 -6.83 -12.47
C PHE A 132 -9.16 -6.01 -13.51
N GLU A 133 -8.84 -4.73 -13.61
CA GLU A 133 -9.38 -3.80 -14.60
C GLU A 133 -8.48 -3.80 -15.88
N LYS A 134 -8.71 -2.84 -16.81
CA LYS A 134 -7.81 -2.59 -17.97
C LYS A 134 -6.34 -2.39 -17.56
N SER A 135 -6.09 -2.00 -16.31
CA SER A 135 -4.79 -2.01 -15.66
C SER A 135 -4.94 -2.70 -14.31
N LEU A 136 -3.99 -3.58 -13.97
CA LEU A 136 -3.94 -4.16 -12.64
C LEU A 136 -3.72 -3.05 -11.62
N THR A 137 -4.63 -2.94 -10.68
CA THR A 137 -4.62 -1.84 -9.71
C THR A 137 -4.69 -2.39 -8.30
N LEU A 138 -3.62 -2.21 -7.52
CA LEU A 138 -3.63 -2.47 -6.09
C LEU A 138 -4.01 -1.19 -5.35
N ARG A 139 -5.11 -1.24 -4.61
CA ARG A 139 -5.57 -0.17 -3.73
C ARG A 139 -5.35 -0.60 -2.28
N ILE A 140 -4.64 0.24 -1.51
CA ILE A 140 -4.35 0.00 -0.10
C ILE A 140 -4.91 1.16 0.70
N ILE A 141 -5.59 0.86 1.79
CA ILE A 141 -5.97 1.85 2.81
C ILE A 141 -5.26 1.52 4.11
N GLY A 142 -4.78 2.55 4.78
CA GLY A 142 -4.18 2.42 6.10
C GLY A 142 -4.22 3.70 6.91
N VAL A 143 -3.91 3.55 8.19
CA VAL A 143 -3.84 4.64 9.15
C VAL A 143 -2.37 4.97 9.41
N PRO A 144 -1.91 6.16 9.01
CA PRO A 144 -0.58 6.64 9.37
C PRO A 144 -0.60 7.15 10.82
N TYR A 145 0.37 6.73 11.62
CA TYR A 145 0.43 7.13 13.03
C TYR A 145 1.85 7.46 13.46
N VAL A 146 1.98 8.18 14.58
CA VAL A 146 3.24 8.45 15.25
C VAL A 146 3.14 8.04 16.70
N LYS A 147 4.26 7.59 17.27
CA LYS A 147 4.45 7.35 18.70
C LYS A 147 5.40 8.42 19.23
N ASP A 148 4.91 9.22 20.15
CA ASP A 148 5.64 10.34 20.73
C ASP A 148 5.28 10.45 22.20
N LYS A 149 6.20 9.99 23.06
CA LYS A 149 5.99 9.95 24.51
C LYS A 149 5.99 11.34 25.16
N SER A 150 6.49 12.36 24.47
CA SER A 150 6.49 13.73 24.97
C SER A 150 5.15 14.44 24.75
N ASN A 151 4.26 13.85 23.95
CA ASN A 151 2.94 14.42 23.68
C ASN A 151 1.88 13.86 24.63
N GLU A 152 0.92 14.68 25.04
CA GLU A 152 -0.21 14.25 25.87
C GLU A 152 -0.96 13.03 25.29
N LEU A 153 -1.14 13.01 23.98
CA LEU A 153 -1.64 11.84 23.24
C LEU A 153 -0.45 11.12 22.61
N GLU A 154 0.13 10.16 23.32
CA GLU A 154 1.38 9.47 22.94
C GLU A 154 1.32 8.78 21.57
N VAL A 155 0.14 8.30 21.17
CA VAL A 155 -0.08 7.71 19.84
C VAL A 155 -1.19 8.48 19.15
N ARG A 156 -0.86 9.09 18.02
CA ARG A 156 -1.80 9.92 17.25
C ARG A 156 -1.66 9.71 15.75
N VAL A 157 -2.70 10.05 15.00
CA VAL A 157 -2.65 10.07 13.53
C VAL A 157 -1.63 11.10 13.07
N SER A 158 -0.74 10.71 12.16
CA SER A 158 0.25 11.60 11.58
C SER A 158 0.70 11.13 10.20
N LYS A 159 0.25 11.83 9.16
CA LYS A 159 0.63 11.56 7.78
C LYS A 159 2.07 12.01 7.48
N SER A 160 2.46 13.21 7.92
CA SER A 160 3.78 13.79 7.65
C SER A 160 4.93 12.93 8.19
N ASN A 161 4.77 12.36 9.38
CA ASN A 161 5.80 11.51 9.98
C ASN A 161 5.93 10.14 9.31
N CYS A 162 4.86 9.69 8.67
CA CYS A 162 4.83 8.41 7.97
C CYS A 162 5.37 8.52 6.52
N PHE A 163 5.02 9.59 5.83
CA PHE A 163 5.28 9.78 4.41
C PHE A 163 6.19 10.99 4.16
N THR A 164 7.43 10.93 4.68
CA THR A 164 8.45 11.93 4.32
C THR A 164 8.93 11.71 2.88
N ARG A 165 9.54 12.73 2.29
CA ARG A 165 10.04 12.66 0.91
C ARG A 165 11.03 11.50 0.74
N GLU A 166 11.97 11.35 1.67
CA GLU A 166 12.99 10.31 1.65
C GLU A 166 12.36 8.91 1.72
N LYS A 167 11.38 8.71 2.63
CA LYS A 167 10.65 7.43 2.73
C LYS A 167 9.85 7.11 1.47
N LEU A 168 9.30 8.12 0.80
CA LEU A 168 8.57 7.93 -0.45
C LEU A 168 9.51 7.54 -1.59
N GLU A 169 10.69 8.13 -1.67
CA GLU A 169 11.73 7.78 -2.65
C GLU A 169 12.25 6.37 -2.40
N GLU A 170 12.58 6.03 -1.15
CA GLU A 170 12.98 4.69 -0.74
C GLU A 170 11.89 3.65 -1.06
N LEU A 171 10.63 3.96 -0.76
CA LEU A 171 9.51 3.08 -1.06
C LEU A 171 9.38 2.81 -2.56
N ARG A 172 9.44 3.85 -3.40
CA ARG A 172 9.37 3.69 -4.86
C ARG A 172 10.48 2.79 -5.39
N LEU A 173 11.71 3.02 -4.94
CA LEU A 173 12.87 2.21 -5.34
C LEU A 173 12.69 0.75 -4.93
N ASN A 174 12.32 0.48 -3.68
CA ASN A 174 12.17 -0.89 -3.18
C ASN A 174 10.99 -1.63 -3.83
N LEU A 175 9.88 -0.95 -4.10
CA LEU A 175 8.77 -1.52 -4.85
C LEU A 175 9.20 -1.90 -6.28
N GLN A 176 9.99 -1.04 -6.95
CA GLN A 176 10.52 -1.34 -8.28
C GLN A 176 11.48 -2.53 -8.27
N ILE A 177 12.40 -2.57 -7.29
CA ILE A 177 13.36 -3.69 -7.13
C ILE A 177 12.59 -5.00 -6.88
N GLN A 178 11.61 -5.00 -5.97
CA GLN A 178 10.82 -6.20 -5.68
C GLN A 178 10.07 -6.70 -6.90
N ALA A 179 9.44 -5.81 -7.63
CA ALA A 179 8.71 -6.19 -8.82
C ALA A 179 9.63 -6.74 -9.92
N ASN A 180 10.82 -6.17 -10.10
CA ASN A 180 11.78 -6.72 -11.05
C ASN A 180 12.23 -8.12 -10.63
N LYS A 181 12.43 -8.37 -9.33
CA LYS A 181 12.76 -9.71 -8.79
C LYS A 181 11.64 -10.72 -9.07
N ASP A 182 10.39 -10.34 -8.76
CA ASP A 182 9.24 -11.23 -8.95
C ASP A 182 9.04 -11.53 -10.45
N PHE A 183 9.18 -10.51 -11.29
CA PHE A 183 9.09 -10.65 -12.74
C PHE A 183 10.15 -11.62 -13.28
N LEU A 184 11.42 -11.44 -12.88
CA LEU A 184 12.51 -12.34 -13.27
C LEU A 184 12.26 -13.78 -12.81
N LYS A 185 11.78 -13.98 -11.59
CA LYS A 185 11.42 -15.30 -11.05
C LYS A 185 10.41 -16.01 -11.96
N PHE A 186 9.36 -15.31 -12.37
CA PHE A 186 8.30 -15.89 -13.20
C PHE A 186 8.74 -16.12 -14.65
N PHE A 187 9.62 -15.28 -15.20
CA PHE A 187 10.15 -15.43 -16.56
C PHE A 187 11.25 -16.51 -16.64
N VAL A 188 12.16 -16.56 -15.67
CA VAL A 188 13.22 -17.58 -15.64
C VAL A 188 12.64 -19.00 -15.49
N ALA A 189 11.57 -19.16 -14.72
CA ALA A 189 10.85 -20.44 -14.63
C ALA A 189 10.30 -20.88 -16.01
N LYS A 190 9.72 -19.96 -16.80
CA LYS A 190 9.28 -20.26 -18.18
C LYS A 190 10.43 -20.54 -19.14
N THR A 191 11.54 -19.81 -19.03
CA THR A 191 12.71 -20.01 -19.90
C THR A 191 13.40 -21.34 -19.64
N LYS A 192 13.44 -21.81 -18.39
CA LYS A 192 13.98 -23.14 -18.05
C LYS A 192 13.17 -24.28 -18.66
N VAL A 193 11.87 -24.15 -18.77
CA VAL A 193 10.99 -25.14 -19.44
C VAL A 193 11.18 -25.11 -20.98
N ILE A 194 11.44 -23.94 -21.55
CA ILE A 194 11.63 -23.80 -23.00
C ILE A 194 13.07 -24.16 -23.43
N THR A 195 14.07 -23.96 -22.57
CA THR A 195 15.48 -24.28 -22.88
C THR A 195 15.83 -25.77 -22.76
N ALA A 196 14.96 -26.59 -22.18
CA ALA A 196 15.10 -28.06 -22.31
C ALA A 196 14.92 -28.52 -23.77
N ASP A 197 14.20 -27.75 -24.60
CA ASP A 197 13.91 -28.14 -25.99
C ASP A 197 14.61 -27.35 -27.09
N LYS A 198 15.21 -26.16 -26.85
CA LYS A 198 15.91 -25.41 -27.90
C LYS A 198 17.06 -24.53 -27.35
N LYS A 199 18.31 -24.92 -27.65
CA LYS A 199 19.50 -24.07 -27.58
C LYS A 199 19.39 -22.83 -28.50
N LYS A 200 18.81 -21.73 -28.00
CA LYS A 200 19.07 -20.35 -28.49
C LYS A 200 18.49 -19.34 -27.50
N ILE A 201 19.34 -18.88 -26.58
CA ILE A 201 19.06 -17.70 -25.76
C ILE A 201 19.28 -16.48 -26.68
N SER A 202 18.24 -15.68 -26.88
CA SER A 202 18.33 -14.45 -27.66
C SER A 202 19.08 -13.38 -26.85
N ILE A 203 20.12 -12.84 -27.42
CA ILE A 203 21.02 -11.78 -26.91
C ILE A 203 20.25 -10.52 -26.46
N ARG A 204 19.01 -10.31 -26.91
CA ARG A 204 18.17 -9.17 -26.51
C ARG A 204 17.82 -9.10 -25.01
N GLN A 205 17.91 -10.18 -24.26
CA GLN A 205 17.62 -10.20 -22.82
C GLN A 205 18.83 -9.77 -21.97
N LEU A 206 20.04 -9.95 -22.48
CA LEU A 206 21.28 -9.48 -21.83
C LEU A 206 21.44 -7.94 -21.92
N VAL A 207 21.03 -7.33 -23.02
CA VAL A 207 21.09 -5.88 -23.25
C VAL A 207 20.21 -5.08 -22.27
N LEU A 208 19.10 -5.66 -21.77
CA LEU A 208 18.28 -5.02 -20.74
C LEU A 208 18.97 -4.94 -19.37
N PHE A 209 19.94 -5.81 -19.10
CA PHE A 209 20.73 -5.80 -17.87
C PHE A 209 21.92 -4.82 -17.92
N GLU A 210 22.55 -4.65 -19.07
CA GLU A 210 23.69 -3.72 -19.24
C GLU A 210 23.24 -2.26 -19.23
N ASN A 211 22.14 -1.91 -19.88
CA ASN A 211 21.57 -0.55 -19.85
C ASN A 211 21.11 -0.10 -18.44
N TYR A 212 21.00 -1.03 -17.48
CA TYR A 212 20.67 -0.70 -16.09
C TYR A 212 21.92 -0.32 -15.27
N LYS A 213 23.11 -0.72 -15.71
CA LYS A 213 24.39 -0.37 -15.06
C LYS A 213 24.94 0.99 -15.55
N GLU A 214 24.71 1.35 -16.79
CA GLU A 214 25.27 2.58 -17.40
C GLU A 214 24.57 3.87 -17.02
N ASN A 215 23.34 3.82 -16.49
CA ASN A 215 22.60 5.02 -16.01
C ASN A 215 22.87 5.36 -14.54
N ARG A 216 24.00 4.94 -13.96
CA ARG A 216 24.43 5.23 -12.58
C ARG A 216 25.81 5.86 -12.48
N ILE A 217 26.22 6.66 -13.46
CA ILE A 217 27.37 7.57 -13.34
C ILE A 217 26.86 8.99 -13.52
#